data_56052bf9691c892b84d0d6aa9da348ff
#
_entry.id   56052bf9691c892b84d0d6aa9da348ff
#
_cell.length_a   1.000
_cell.length_b   1.000
_cell.length_c   1.000
_cell.angle_alpha   90.00
_cell.angle_beta   90.00
_cell.angle_gamma   90.00
#
_symmetry.space_group_name_H-M   'P 1'
#
loop_
_entity.id
_entity.type
_entity.pdbx_description
1 polymer ?
#
loop_
_entity_poly.entity_id
_entity_poly.type
_entity_poly.pdbx_seq_one_letter_code
_entity_poly.pdbx_strand_id
1 'polypeptide(L)' 'QSAVVVLSASLIIAVVVWLMDVVFKAVMSSIYPN' A
#
# COMPACT_ATOMS: atom_id res chain seq x y z
N GLN A 1 -21.78 -9.41 -6.33
CA GLN A 1 -22.55 -8.20 -6.04
C GLN A 1 -22.86 -8.06 -4.56
N SER A 2 -21.89 -8.27 -3.77
CA SER A 2 -22.01 -8.12 -2.32
C SER A 2 -21.19 -6.91 -1.90
N ALA A 3 -21.78 -6.05 -1.10
CA ALA A 3 -21.08 -4.89 -0.55
C ALA A 3 -19.86 -5.33 0.26
N VAL A 4 -19.97 -6.48 0.93
CA VAL A 4 -18.86 -7.03 1.71
C VAL A 4 -17.69 -7.39 0.80
N VAL A 5 -17.95 -7.99 -0.34
CA VAL A 5 -16.92 -8.39 -1.29
C VAL A 5 -16.21 -7.16 -1.85
N VAL A 6 -16.96 -6.13 -2.22
CA VAL A 6 -16.41 -4.89 -2.75
C VAL A 6 -15.57 -4.18 -1.70
N LEU A 7 -16.05 -4.11 -0.48
CA LEU A 7 -15.31 -3.49 0.62
C LEU A 7 -14.02 -4.24 0.92
N SER A 8 -14.07 -5.57 0.92
CA SER A 8 -12.87 -6.39 1.16
C SER A 8 -11.84 -6.18 0.07
N ALA A 9 -12.25 -6.21 -1.19
CA ALA A 9 -11.35 -5.99 -2.31
C ALA A 9 -10.73 -4.60 -2.25
N SER A 10 -11.51 -3.59 -1.94
CA SER A 10 -11.04 -2.22 -1.81
C SER A 10 -10.00 -2.08 -0.69
N LEU A 11 -10.25 -2.71 0.45
CA LEU A 11 -9.31 -2.70 1.57
C LEU A 11 -8.00 -3.37 1.20
N ILE A 12 -8.05 -4.50 0.54
CA ILE A 12 -6.85 -5.23 0.14
C ILE A 12 -6.01 -4.37 -0.80
N ILE A 13 -6.62 -3.75 -1.78
CA ILE A 13 -5.92 -2.89 -2.73
C ILE A 13 -5.29 -1.70 -2.00
N ALA A 14 -6.03 -1.09 -1.08
CA ALA A 14 -5.53 0.04 -0.31
C ALA A 14 -4.30 -0.34 0.52
N VAL A 15 -4.34 -1.49 1.17
CA VAL A 15 -3.21 -1.98 1.97
C VAL A 15 -2.01 -2.27 1.09
N VAL A 16 -2.21 -2.89 -0.06
CA VAL A 16 -1.12 -3.19 -0.99
C VAL A 16 -0.45 -1.93 -1.49
N VAL A 17 -1.23 -0.93 -1.90
CA VAL A 17 -0.70 0.36 -2.35
C VAL A 17 0.05 1.06 -1.22
N TRP A 18 -0.52 1.06 -0.03
CA TRP A 18 0.13 1.66 1.13
C TRP A 18 1.46 1.00 1.45
N LEU A 19 1.50 -0.34 1.43
CA LEU A 19 2.73 -1.09 1.66
C LEU A 19 3.79 -0.75 0.63
N MET A 20 3.43 -0.71 -0.64
CA MET A 20 4.37 -0.35 -1.70
C MET A 20 4.92 1.06 -1.50
N ASP A 21 4.09 1.97 -1.08
CA ASP A 21 4.50 3.35 -0.84
C ASP A 21 5.53 3.43 0.29
N VAL A 22 5.26 2.74 1.39
CA VAL A 22 6.17 2.70 2.55
C VAL A 22 7.50 2.06 2.16
N VAL A 23 7.47 0.97 1.41
CA VAL A 23 8.68 0.28 0.97
C VAL A 23 9.50 1.19 0.05
N PHE A 24 8.85 1.86 -0.88
CA PHE A 24 9.54 2.80 -1.77
C PHE A 24 10.19 3.94 -0.99
N LYS A 25 9.50 4.49 -0.02
CA LYS A 25 10.07 5.53 0.84
C LYS A 25 11.27 5.02 1.62
N ALA A 26 11.18 3.83 2.17
CA ALA A 26 12.27 3.24 2.92
C ALA A 26 13.49 3.01 2.05
N VAL A 27 13.30 2.51 0.84
CA VAL A 27 14.40 2.30 -0.10
C VAL A 27 15.04 3.62 -0.50
N MET A 28 14.25 4.61 -0.83
CA MET A 28 14.76 5.93 -1.20
C MET A 28 15.49 6.60 -0.06
N SER A 29 14.97 6.48 1.15
CA SER A 29 15.61 7.03 2.33
C SER A 29 16.93 6.35 2.63
N SER A 30 17.07 5.09 2.28
CA SER A 30 18.32 4.35 2.44
C SER A 30 19.37 4.79 1.42
N ILE A 31 18.94 5.10 0.20
CA ILE A 31 19.86 5.52 -0.86
C ILE A 31 20.28 6.98 -0.68
N TYR A 32 19.37 7.83 -0.24
CA TYR A 32 19.63 9.25 -0.01
C TYR A 32 19.51 9.55 1.47
N PRO A 33 20.58 9.33 2.23
CA PRO A 33 20.57 9.59 3.68
C PRO A 33 20.62 11.10 3.92
N ASN A 34 19.47 11.68 3.99
CA ASN A 34 19.44 13.12 4.24
C ASN A 34 18.44 13.44 5.32
#